data_915e91065b1adcb5cd5b83f2b32e6471
#
_entry.id   915e91065b1adcb5cd5b83f2b32e6471
#
_cell.length_a   1.000
_cell.length_b   1.000
_cell.length_c   1.000
_cell.angle_alpha   90.00
_cell.angle_beta   90.00
_cell.angle_gamma   90.00
#
_symmetry.space_group_name_H-M   'P 1'
#
loop_
_entity.id
_entity.type
_entity.pdbx_description
1 polymer ?
#
loop_
_entity_poly.entity_id
_entity_poly.type
_entity_poly.pdbx_seq_one_letter_code
_entity_poly.pdbx_strand_id
1 'polypeptide(L)'
;MQAILALEDGRIFRGKGYGAKGECYGEVVFNTSITGYQEIFTDPSYAGQIVVLTNPEIGNYGTNSDDNEATRPYIEGLIVREFSRVSSNWRSQEVAEAYLERYKIPVLAEIDTRALVRHLRDNGVMRGVISTLETDVEKLVAKARSIPKMDGTDLAKEVSTRNVYQWDEGVRSHEPTEIVGVKDAAPRHHVVAYDYGIKHNILRRLVGECCSVTVVPATTSAEDVLALKPDGVFLSNGPGDPEPVTYAQESIRRMMGKVPIFGICLGHQLIGLALGGKTYKLKFGHHGGNHPVKQMATGKVEITAHNHNFAVDPDSLKQSEVDLTHIDLNDNTLEGLRHRSLPLFSVQYHPEAAPGPHDSHYLFKDFTKMMDDWKGNKS
;
A
#
# COMPACT_ATOMS: atom_id res chain seq x y z
N MET A 1 30.21 3.83 4.40
CA MET A 1 30.67 4.24 3.05
C MET A 1 30.04 5.57 2.68
N GLN A 2 30.57 6.32 1.70
CA GLN A 2 29.90 7.51 1.18
C GLN A 2 28.73 7.08 0.28
N ALA A 3 27.61 7.83 0.29
CA ALA A 3 26.50 7.61 -0.61
C ALA A 3 25.96 8.95 -1.11
N ILE A 4 25.42 8.95 -2.33
CA ILE A 4 24.89 10.13 -3.01
C ILE A 4 23.48 9.82 -3.51
N LEU A 5 22.52 10.71 -3.23
CA LEU A 5 21.26 10.80 -3.95
C LEU A 5 21.38 11.89 -5.01
N ALA A 6 21.05 11.54 -6.24
CA ALA A 6 20.90 12.48 -7.35
C ALA A 6 19.45 12.45 -7.84
N LEU A 7 18.77 13.60 -7.86
CA LEU A 7 17.43 13.75 -8.39
C LEU A 7 17.48 14.21 -9.86
N GLU A 8 16.44 13.92 -10.61
CA GLU A 8 16.35 14.25 -12.06
C GLU A 8 16.41 15.75 -12.36
N ASP A 9 16.05 16.61 -11.41
CA ASP A 9 16.15 18.05 -11.53
C ASP A 9 17.59 18.59 -11.34
N GLY A 10 18.52 17.74 -10.88
CA GLY A 10 19.92 18.06 -10.63
C GLY A 10 20.24 18.30 -9.17
N ARG A 11 19.25 18.22 -8.25
CA ARG A 11 19.53 18.37 -6.81
C ARG A 11 20.24 17.15 -6.26
N ILE A 12 21.24 17.38 -5.41
CA ILE A 12 22.13 16.36 -4.87
C ILE A 12 22.11 16.40 -3.35
N PHE A 13 22.06 15.22 -2.74
CA PHE A 13 22.27 15.03 -1.30
C PHE A 13 23.44 14.05 -1.10
N ARG A 14 24.37 14.41 -0.24
CA ARG A 14 25.54 13.59 0.10
C ARG A 14 25.46 13.18 1.56
N GLY A 15 25.66 11.92 1.83
CA GLY A 15 25.60 11.38 3.18
C GLY A 15 26.39 10.08 3.31
N LYS A 16 25.99 9.26 4.25
CA LYS A 16 26.62 7.99 4.57
C LYS A 16 25.75 6.82 4.10
N GLY A 17 26.38 5.88 3.43
CA GLY A 17 25.75 4.66 2.96
C GLY A 17 25.80 3.55 4.01
N TYR A 18 24.68 2.86 4.16
CA TYR A 18 24.49 1.65 4.96
C TYR A 18 23.77 0.60 4.10
N GLY A 19 23.51 -0.60 4.68
CA GLY A 19 22.94 -1.71 3.94
C GLY A 19 23.81 -2.14 2.76
N ALA A 20 23.22 -2.41 1.62
CA ALA A 20 23.95 -2.95 0.47
C ALA A 20 24.81 -1.89 -0.23
N LYS A 21 25.98 -2.33 -0.69
CA LYS A 21 26.77 -1.60 -1.69
C LYS A 21 26.12 -1.73 -3.05
N GLY A 22 25.98 -0.61 -3.76
CA GLY A 22 25.41 -0.64 -5.10
C GLY A 22 24.74 0.66 -5.49
N GLU A 23 23.87 0.55 -6.44
CA GLU A 23 22.99 1.60 -6.90
C GLU A 23 21.56 1.10 -6.94
N CYS A 24 20.65 1.99 -6.58
CA CYS A 24 19.22 1.79 -6.82
C CYS A 24 18.62 3.05 -7.42
N TYR A 25 17.47 2.89 -8.04
CA TYR A 25 16.77 3.98 -8.70
C TYR A 25 15.26 3.79 -8.59
N GLY A 26 14.53 4.87 -8.65
CA GLY A 26 13.07 4.84 -8.54
C GLY A 26 12.49 6.23 -8.37
N GLU A 27 11.18 6.30 -8.21
CA GLU A 27 10.49 7.51 -7.78
C GLU A 27 10.75 7.76 -6.29
N VAL A 28 11.23 8.96 -5.95
CA VAL A 28 11.55 9.32 -4.55
C VAL A 28 10.30 9.85 -3.89
N VAL A 29 9.80 9.12 -2.90
CA VAL A 29 8.62 9.46 -2.11
C VAL A 29 8.99 9.60 -0.63
N PHE A 30 8.17 10.27 0.17
CA PHE A 30 8.40 10.35 1.62
C PHE A 30 7.24 9.77 2.41
N ASN A 31 7.53 9.17 3.56
CA ASN A 31 6.52 8.67 4.48
C ASN A 31 6.67 9.35 5.85
N THR A 32 5.54 9.78 6.41
CA THR A 32 5.48 10.54 7.67
C THR A 32 5.15 9.70 8.90
N SER A 33 5.07 8.39 8.78
CA SER A 33 4.86 7.48 9.91
C SER A 33 6.00 7.57 10.92
N ILE A 34 5.67 7.56 12.21
CA ILE A 34 6.64 7.65 13.30
C ILE A 34 7.16 6.29 13.77
N THR A 35 6.56 5.20 13.28
CA THR A 35 6.89 3.80 13.61
C THR A 35 6.52 2.91 12.42
N GLY A 36 6.90 1.64 12.47
CA GLY A 36 6.50 0.66 11.46
C GLY A 36 7.36 0.70 10.19
N TYR A 37 8.65 0.95 10.35
CA TYR A 37 9.53 1.05 9.19
C TYR A 37 9.69 -0.29 8.44
N GLN A 38 9.62 -1.43 9.14
CA GLN A 38 9.73 -2.75 8.49
C GLN A 38 8.48 -3.06 7.67
N GLU A 39 7.30 -2.72 8.15
CA GLU A 39 6.04 -2.81 7.44
C GLU A 39 6.09 -1.95 6.16
N ILE A 40 6.66 -0.73 6.26
CA ILE A 40 6.90 0.14 5.10
C ILE A 40 7.87 -0.50 4.11
N PHE A 41 8.98 -1.09 4.58
CA PHE A 41 9.94 -1.74 3.68
C PHE A 41 9.31 -2.88 2.89
N THR A 42 8.39 -3.60 3.50
CA THR A 42 7.80 -4.84 2.98
C THR A 42 6.44 -4.64 2.32
N ASP A 43 5.87 -3.42 2.33
CA ASP A 43 4.64 -3.11 1.60
C ASP A 43 4.91 -3.11 0.08
N PRO A 44 4.27 -4.03 -0.69
CA PRO A 44 4.46 -4.12 -2.13
C PRO A 44 4.08 -2.83 -2.89
N SER A 45 3.24 -1.97 -2.30
CA SER A 45 2.86 -0.69 -2.90
C SER A 45 4.04 0.27 -3.09
N TYR A 46 5.20 0.01 -2.46
CA TYR A 46 6.43 0.77 -2.69
C TYR A 46 7.32 0.23 -3.81
N ALA A 47 6.91 -0.78 -4.57
CA ALA A 47 7.70 -1.27 -5.69
C ALA A 47 7.99 -0.15 -6.70
N GLY A 48 9.25 -0.03 -7.12
CA GLY A 48 9.74 1.05 -7.98
C GLY A 48 10.03 2.39 -7.28
N GLN A 49 9.99 2.43 -5.92
CA GLN A 49 10.15 3.66 -5.15
C GLN A 49 11.35 3.63 -4.21
N ILE A 50 12.01 4.79 -4.07
CA ILE A 50 12.98 5.08 -3.02
C ILE A 50 12.22 5.83 -1.92
N VAL A 51 12.23 5.30 -0.71
CA VAL A 51 11.42 5.83 0.40
C VAL A 51 12.27 6.69 1.33
N VAL A 52 11.80 7.92 1.56
CA VAL A 52 12.36 8.84 2.57
C VAL A 52 11.49 8.73 3.84
N LEU A 53 12.06 8.29 4.95
CA LEU A 53 11.35 8.31 6.23
C LEU A 53 11.61 9.64 6.95
N THR A 54 10.51 10.31 7.36
CA THR A 54 10.63 11.59 8.09
C THR A 54 10.92 11.39 9.58
N ASN A 55 10.63 10.20 10.12
CA ASN A 55 11.08 9.84 11.46
C ASN A 55 12.61 9.93 11.53
N PRO A 56 13.16 10.67 12.51
CA PRO A 56 14.59 10.98 12.50
C PRO A 56 15.49 9.76 12.74
N GLU A 57 15.04 8.75 13.46
CA GLU A 57 15.86 7.58 13.82
C GLU A 57 15.17 6.29 13.35
N ILE A 58 15.84 5.55 12.48
CA ILE A 58 15.35 4.30 11.89
C ILE A 58 16.34 3.17 12.21
N GLY A 59 15.81 1.95 12.42
CA GLY A 59 16.60 0.77 12.78
C GLY A 59 16.71 0.50 14.29
N ASN A 60 16.26 1.43 15.12
CA ASN A 60 16.43 1.40 16.58
C ASN A 60 15.71 0.24 17.30
N TYR A 61 14.65 -0.33 16.72
CA TYR A 61 13.96 -1.51 17.27
C TYR A 61 14.19 -2.82 16.49
N GLY A 62 15.08 -2.80 15.49
CA GLY A 62 15.43 -3.98 14.68
C GLY A 62 14.33 -4.43 13.71
N THR A 63 14.44 -5.67 13.26
CA THR A 63 13.46 -6.33 12.40
C THR A 63 13.14 -7.72 12.96
N ASN A 64 11.99 -8.26 12.56
CA ASN A 64 11.51 -9.58 12.96
C ASN A 64 10.62 -10.20 11.87
N SER A 65 10.32 -11.49 11.96
CA SER A 65 9.48 -12.20 10.97
C SER A 65 8.03 -11.74 10.97
N ASP A 66 7.55 -11.20 12.10
CA ASP A 66 6.13 -10.90 12.30
C ASP A 66 5.70 -9.60 11.63
N ASP A 67 6.57 -8.60 11.58
CA ASP A 67 6.27 -7.28 11.05
C ASP A 67 6.41 -7.19 9.51
N ASN A 68 6.59 -8.32 8.83
CA ASN A 68 6.60 -8.35 7.38
C ASN A 68 5.17 -8.28 6.81
N GLU A 69 4.96 -7.37 5.87
CA GLU A 69 3.72 -7.25 5.10
C GLU A 69 3.75 -8.00 3.76
N ALA A 70 4.91 -8.58 3.41
CA ALA A 70 5.10 -9.48 2.28
C ALA A 70 6.34 -10.35 2.51
N THR A 71 6.62 -11.25 1.57
CA THR A 71 7.74 -12.23 1.67
C THR A 71 9.13 -11.60 1.61
N ARG A 72 9.25 -10.34 1.15
CA ARG A 72 10.48 -9.57 1.00
C ARG A 72 10.20 -8.07 1.06
N PRO A 73 11.21 -7.22 1.27
CA PRO A 73 11.09 -5.79 1.00
C PRO A 73 10.82 -5.50 -0.48
N TYR A 74 10.08 -4.41 -0.73
CA TYR A 74 9.75 -3.93 -2.07
C TYR A 74 10.26 -2.53 -2.37
N ILE A 75 10.75 -1.80 -1.36
CA ILE A 75 11.42 -0.52 -1.59
C ILE A 75 12.70 -0.73 -2.41
N GLU A 76 13.01 0.18 -3.34
CA GLU A 76 14.27 0.15 -4.10
C GLU A 76 15.45 0.65 -3.27
N GLY A 77 15.22 1.63 -2.41
CA GLY A 77 16.20 2.22 -1.52
C GLY A 77 15.56 2.96 -0.36
N LEU A 78 16.36 3.20 0.66
CA LEU A 78 15.92 3.89 1.88
C LEU A 78 16.72 5.16 2.11
N ILE A 79 16.03 6.24 2.50
CA ILE A 79 16.65 7.51 2.88
C ILE A 79 16.15 7.89 4.26
N VAL A 80 17.10 8.16 5.18
CA VAL A 80 16.82 8.49 6.58
C VAL A 80 17.71 9.59 7.10
N ARG A 81 17.29 10.24 8.18
CA ARG A 81 18.14 11.22 8.89
C ARG A 81 19.27 10.52 9.64
N GLU A 82 18.91 9.56 10.48
CA GLU A 82 19.82 8.75 11.27
C GLU A 82 19.47 7.27 11.14
N PHE A 83 20.48 6.43 10.99
CA PHE A 83 20.32 4.99 10.88
C PHE A 83 21.00 4.28 12.03
N SER A 84 20.21 3.68 12.91
CA SER A 84 20.72 2.99 14.10
C SER A 84 21.39 1.67 13.72
N ARG A 85 22.61 1.48 14.20
CA ARG A 85 23.38 0.24 14.04
C ARG A 85 23.09 -0.77 15.16
N VAL A 86 22.35 -0.33 16.17
CA VAL A 86 22.00 -1.14 17.35
C VAL A 86 20.50 -1.17 17.48
N SER A 87 19.94 -2.37 17.58
CA SER A 87 18.53 -2.56 17.90
C SER A 87 18.34 -2.78 19.41
N SER A 88 17.35 -2.12 19.98
CA SER A 88 17.00 -2.23 21.40
C SER A 88 15.50 -2.47 21.56
N ASN A 89 15.06 -3.69 21.27
CA ASN A 89 13.67 -4.12 21.41
C ASN A 89 13.63 -5.63 21.64
N TRP A 90 12.76 -6.09 22.52
CA TRP A 90 12.61 -7.52 22.82
C TRP A 90 12.13 -8.37 21.64
N ARG A 91 11.47 -7.75 20.65
CA ARG A 91 11.02 -8.42 19.41
C ARG A 91 12.10 -8.46 18.32
N SER A 92 13.23 -7.76 18.50
CA SER A 92 14.29 -7.71 17.49
C SER A 92 14.93 -9.09 17.30
N GLN A 93 14.86 -9.61 16.09
CA GLN A 93 15.54 -10.85 15.66
C GLN A 93 16.81 -10.53 14.85
N GLU A 94 16.83 -9.39 14.16
CA GLU A 94 17.93 -8.94 13.29
C GLU A 94 18.02 -7.41 13.33
N VAL A 95 19.23 -6.86 13.21
CA VAL A 95 19.40 -5.40 13.04
C VAL A 95 18.96 -4.99 11.64
N ALA A 96 18.35 -3.81 11.52
CA ALA A 96 17.79 -3.34 10.24
C ALA A 96 18.86 -3.22 9.13
N GLU A 97 20.13 -2.93 9.46
CA GLU A 97 21.23 -2.87 8.49
C GLU A 97 21.46 -4.24 7.83
N ALA A 98 21.57 -5.32 8.63
CA ALA A 98 21.77 -6.68 8.12
C ALA A 98 20.57 -7.16 7.29
N TYR A 99 19.35 -6.84 7.74
CA TYR A 99 18.12 -7.12 7.00
C TYR A 99 18.15 -6.49 5.60
N LEU A 100 18.41 -5.18 5.50
CA LEU A 100 18.43 -4.46 4.23
C LEU A 100 19.62 -4.90 3.33
N GLU A 101 20.80 -5.19 3.93
CA GLU A 101 21.95 -5.73 3.20
C GLU A 101 21.65 -7.09 2.58
N ARG A 102 21.00 -7.99 3.32
CA ARG A 102 20.59 -9.32 2.85
C ARG A 102 19.67 -9.24 1.62
N TYR A 103 18.80 -8.23 1.58
CA TYR A 103 17.90 -7.97 0.43
C TYR A 103 18.50 -7.03 -0.62
N LYS A 104 19.77 -6.64 -0.47
CA LYS A 104 20.51 -5.78 -1.42
C LYS A 104 19.91 -4.39 -1.57
N ILE A 105 19.36 -3.83 -0.50
CA ILE A 105 18.77 -2.49 -0.48
C ILE A 105 19.80 -1.48 0.04
N PRO A 106 20.18 -0.47 -0.78
CA PRO A 106 21.04 0.62 -0.34
C PRO A 106 20.29 1.58 0.60
N VAL A 107 21.01 2.08 1.62
CA VAL A 107 20.51 3.10 2.54
C VAL A 107 21.37 4.34 2.46
N LEU A 108 20.75 5.50 2.31
CA LEU A 108 21.38 6.81 2.44
C LEU A 108 20.96 7.46 3.76
N ALA A 109 21.89 7.71 4.64
CA ALA A 109 21.65 8.38 5.92
C ALA A 109 22.55 9.62 6.11
N GLU A 110 22.35 10.33 7.20
CA GLU A 110 23.12 11.54 7.60
C GLU A 110 22.95 12.69 6.59
N ILE A 111 21.71 12.83 6.03
CA ILE A 111 21.34 13.96 5.18
C ILE A 111 20.23 14.81 5.84
N ASP A 112 20.00 15.99 5.30
CA ASP A 112 18.85 16.81 5.67
C ASP A 112 17.57 16.29 4.97
N THR A 113 16.92 15.30 5.59
CA THR A 113 15.66 14.72 5.11
C THR A 113 14.54 15.75 5.07
N ARG A 114 14.54 16.75 5.97
CA ARG A 114 13.55 17.83 5.94
C ARG A 114 13.68 18.69 4.67
N ALA A 115 14.92 19.03 4.29
CA ALA A 115 15.16 19.78 3.04
C ALA A 115 14.71 18.96 1.82
N LEU A 116 14.99 17.65 1.80
CA LEU A 116 14.54 16.75 0.72
C LEU A 116 13.01 16.67 0.66
N VAL A 117 12.34 16.41 1.77
CA VAL A 117 10.86 16.31 1.84
C VAL A 117 10.19 17.62 1.41
N ARG A 118 10.70 18.78 1.85
CA ARG A 118 10.20 20.08 1.38
C ARG A 118 10.35 20.23 -0.13
N HIS A 119 11.49 19.83 -0.66
CA HIS A 119 11.77 19.89 -2.09
C HIS A 119 10.77 19.02 -2.90
N LEU A 120 10.52 17.78 -2.46
CA LEU A 120 9.53 16.89 -3.09
C LEU A 120 8.11 17.45 -2.98
N ARG A 121 7.75 18.01 -1.84
CA ARG A 121 6.42 18.63 -1.65
C ARG A 121 6.21 19.84 -2.56
N ASP A 122 7.23 20.67 -2.71
CA ASP A 122 7.15 21.91 -3.49
C ASP A 122 7.20 21.65 -5.01
N ASN A 123 7.92 20.59 -5.45
CA ASN A 123 8.15 20.31 -6.88
C ASN A 123 7.44 19.03 -7.38
N GLY A 124 6.91 18.21 -6.49
CA GLY A 124 6.34 16.89 -6.78
C GLY A 124 7.33 15.76 -6.56
N VAL A 125 6.82 14.53 -6.57
CA VAL A 125 7.69 13.33 -6.59
C VAL A 125 8.53 13.32 -7.86
N MET A 126 9.76 12.84 -7.76
CA MET A 126 10.68 12.82 -8.89
C MET A 126 11.58 11.59 -8.85
N ARG A 127 12.12 11.25 -10.02
CA ARG A 127 13.03 10.12 -10.15
C ARG A 127 14.38 10.45 -9.51
N GLY A 128 14.97 9.46 -8.85
CA GLY A 128 16.25 9.58 -8.20
C GLY A 128 17.09 8.32 -8.31
N VAL A 129 18.39 8.48 -8.07
CA VAL A 129 19.38 7.40 -7.97
C VAL A 129 20.11 7.55 -6.66
N ILE A 130 20.18 6.48 -5.86
CA ILE A 130 21.15 6.38 -4.76
C ILE A 130 22.33 5.56 -5.27
N SER A 131 23.54 6.08 -5.10
CA SER A 131 24.77 5.38 -5.44
C SER A 131 25.77 5.41 -4.28
N THR A 132 26.37 4.24 -4.00
CA THR A 132 27.53 4.07 -3.11
C THR A 132 28.81 3.79 -3.91
N LEU A 133 28.72 3.76 -5.25
CA LEU A 133 29.80 3.40 -6.17
C LEU A 133 30.25 4.57 -7.03
N GLU A 134 29.31 5.22 -7.72
CA GLU A 134 29.59 6.36 -8.61
C GLU A 134 29.59 7.66 -7.80
N THR A 135 30.58 8.50 -8.03
CA THR A 135 30.73 9.81 -7.39
C THR A 135 30.56 10.98 -8.36
N ASP A 136 30.53 10.69 -9.66
CA ASP A 136 30.27 11.66 -10.70
C ASP A 136 28.79 12.05 -10.73
N VAL A 137 28.52 13.26 -10.28
CA VAL A 137 27.16 13.79 -10.10
C VAL A 137 26.42 13.94 -11.43
N GLU A 138 27.12 14.34 -12.49
CA GLU A 138 26.49 14.55 -13.81
C GLU A 138 25.99 13.21 -14.38
N LYS A 139 26.79 12.15 -14.22
CA LYS A 139 26.37 10.79 -14.60
C LYS A 139 25.16 10.33 -13.79
N LEU A 140 25.12 10.55 -12.48
CA LEU A 140 24.01 10.15 -11.63
C LEU A 140 22.73 10.92 -12.00
N VAL A 141 22.80 12.23 -12.26
CA VAL A 141 21.65 13.02 -12.71
C VAL A 141 21.17 12.56 -14.10
N ALA A 142 22.09 12.29 -15.02
CA ALA A 142 21.74 11.77 -16.35
C ALA A 142 21.03 10.41 -16.21
N LYS A 143 21.50 9.54 -15.30
CA LYS A 143 20.86 8.26 -14.99
C LYS A 143 19.46 8.46 -14.39
N ALA A 144 19.30 9.37 -13.43
CA ALA A 144 17.99 9.69 -12.85
C ALA A 144 16.98 10.14 -13.91
N ARG A 145 17.42 10.94 -14.88
CA ARG A 145 16.59 11.39 -16.01
C ARG A 145 16.19 10.25 -16.97
N SER A 146 17.01 9.21 -17.08
CA SER A 146 16.78 8.08 -17.99
C SER A 146 15.83 7.02 -17.42
N ILE A 147 15.52 7.05 -16.11
CA ILE A 147 14.60 6.12 -15.48
C ILE A 147 13.20 6.27 -16.09
N PRO A 148 12.49 5.19 -16.44
CA PRO A 148 11.08 5.27 -16.83
C PRO A 148 10.24 5.92 -15.74
N LYS A 149 9.20 6.65 -16.11
CA LYS A 149 8.18 7.12 -15.15
C LYS A 149 7.31 5.94 -14.71
N MET A 150 6.78 6.03 -13.51
CA MET A 150 5.79 5.04 -13.03
C MET A 150 4.46 5.16 -13.77
N ASP A 151 4.16 6.34 -14.30
CA ASP A 151 2.94 6.61 -15.06
C ASP A 151 2.88 5.71 -16.30
N GLY A 152 1.76 5.03 -16.48
CA GLY A 152 1.55 4.07 -17.60
C GLY A 152 2.23 2.70 -17.40
N THR A 153 2.81 2.42 -16.24
CA THR A 153 3.47 1.12 -15.96
C THR A 153 2.59 0.24 -15.07
N ASP A 154 2.35 -0.99 -15.52
CA ASP A 154 1.63 -2.02 -14.74
C ASP A 154 2.59 -2.73 -13.77
N LEU A 155 2.75 -2.18 -12.58
CA LEU A 155 3.54 -2.80 -11.51
C LEU A 155 2.75 -3.85 -10.72
N ALA A 156 1.42 -3.81 -10.74
CA ALA A 156 0.58 -4.77 -10.05
C ALA A 156 0.84 -6.20 -10.53
N LYS A 157 1.03 -6.39 -11.84
CA LYS A 157 1.37 -7.68 -12.44
C LYS A 157 2.76 -8.18 -12.03
N GLU A 158 3.71 -7.28 -11.77
CA GLU A 158 5.08 -7.64 -11.39
C GLU A 158 5.18 -8.14 -9.95
N VAL A 159 4.37 -7.57 -9.04
CA VAL A 159 4.40 -7.92 -7.61
C VAL A 159 3.40 -9.01 -7.24
N SER A 160 2.42 -9.29 -8.08
CA SER A 160 1.38 -10.29 -7.87
C SER A 160 1.93 -11.70 -7.72
N THR A 161 1.27 -12.52 -6.91
CA THR A 161 1.53 -13.96 -6.86
C THR A 161 1.36 -14.62 -8.23
N ARG A 162 2.11 -15.67 -8.47
CA ARG A 162 2.00 -16.48 -9.73
C ARG A 162 1.01 -17.64 -9.59
N ASN A 163 0.70 -18.05 -8.35
CA ASN A 163 -0.10 -19.21 -8.06
C ASN A 163 -1.24 -18.86 -7.12
N VAL A 164 -2.36 -19.56 -7.26
CA VAL A 164 -3.44 -19.52 -6.28
C VAL A 164 -2.98 -20.18 -4.99
N TYR A 165 -3.29 -19.57 -3.85
CA TYR A 165 -2.99 -20.15 -2.54
C TYR A 165 -4.07 -19.83 -1.51
N GLN A 166 -4.11 -20.60 -0.43
CA GLN A 166 -4.97 -20.35 0.72
C GLN A 166 -4.17 -19.60 1.78
N TRP A 167 -4.84 -18.67 2.47
CA TRP A 167 -4.29 -17.96 3.61
C TRP A 167 -5.09 -18.28 4.85
N ASP A 168 -4.41 -18.72 5.93
CA ASP A 168 -5.00 -19.16 7.17
C ASP A 168 -4.46 -18.44 8.43
N GLU A 169 -3.44 -17.58 8.27
CA GLU A 169 -2.88 -16.81 9.37
C GLU A 169 -3.85 -15.68 9.76
N GLY A 170 -4.32 -15.69 11.00
CA GLY A 170 -5.18 -14.64 11.57
C GLY A 170 -4.38 -13.49 12.18
N VAL A 171 -5.09 -12.57 12.84
CA VAL A 171 -4.52 -11.42 13.55
C VAL A 171 -3.60 -11.89 14.67
N ARG A 172 -2.44 -11.26 14.81
CA ARG A 172 -1.41 -11.65 15.77
C ARG A 172 -1.75 -11.19 17.18
N SER A 173 -1.38 -12.01 18.18
CA SER A 173 -1.76 -11.84 19.59
C SER A 173 -1.21 -10.57 20.26
N HIS A 174 -0.20 -9.92 19.67
CA HIS A 174 0.39 -8.69 20.20
C HIS A 174 -0.22 -7.40 19.63
N GLU A 175 -1.08 -7.53 18.61
CA GLU A 175 -1.85 -6.39 18.12
C GLU A 175 -2.99 -6.08 19.11
N PRO A 176 -3.24 -4.78 19.42
CA PRO A 176 -4.40 -4.40 20.20
C PRO A 176 -5.66 -4.67 19.36
N THR A 177 -6.31 -5.80 19.60
CA THR A 177 -7.52 -6.19 18.90
C THR A 177 -8.61 -6.52 19.89
N GLU A 178 -9.81 -6.01 19.62
CA GLU A 178 -11.05 -6.52 20.20
C GLU A 178 -11.41 -7.93 19.68
N ILE A 179 -10.68 -8.41 18.66
CA ILE A 179 -10.89 -9.68 18.00
C ILE A 179 -9.92 -10.72 18.57
N VAL A 180 -10.07 -11.01 19.84
CA VAL A 180 -9.43 -12.18 20.46
C VAL A 180 -10.41 -13.32 20.36
N GLY A 181 -10.11 -14.32 19.52
CA GLY A 181 -10.74 -15.61 19.72
C GLY A 181 -11.53 -16.23 18.59
N VAL A 182 -10.99 -16.31 17.39
CA VAL A 182 -11.61 -17.15 16.34
C VAL A 182 -10.67 -18.26 15.86
N LYS A 183 -9.78 -18.75 16.73
CA LYS A 183 -8.92 -19.90 16.36
C LYS A 183 -9.69 -21.21 16.13
N ASP A 184 -10.95 -21.32 16.62
CA ASP A 184 -11.73 -22.56 16.58
C ASP A 184 -13.12 -22.44 15.92
N ALA A 185 -13.49 -21.28 15.36
CA ALA A 185 -14.76 -21.16 14.65
C ALA A 185 -14.58 -21.52 13.17
N ALA A 186 -15.48 -22.34 12.65
CA ALA A 186 -15.53 -22.62 11.21
C ALA A 186 -15.71 -21.32 10.43
N PRO A 187 -15.04 -21.12 9.29
CA PRO A 187 -15.20 -19.93 8.45
C PRO A 187 -16.66 -19.73 8.06
N ARG A 188 -17.15 -18.50 8.20
CA ARG A 188 -18.53 -18.11 7.83
C ARG A 188 -18.64 -17.72 6.36
N HIS A 189 -17.58 -17.18 5.80
CA HIS A 189 -17.52 -16.66 4.44
C HIS A 189 -16.28 -17.16 3.72
N HIS A 190 -16.40 -17.42 2.42
CA HIS A 190 -15.29 -17.63 1.51
C HIS A 190 -15.02 -16.34 0.72
N VAL A 191 -13.85 -15.77 0.92
CA VAL A 191 -13.38 -14.57 0.20
C VAL A 191 -12.30 -14.96 -0.80
N VAL A 192 -12.48 -14.54 -2.05
CA VAL A 192 -11.41 -14.59 -3.06
C VAL A 192 -10.77 -13.22 -3.13
N ALA A 193 -9.46 -13.14 -2.84
CA ALA A 193 -8.69 -11.91 -2.83
C ALA A 193 -7.77 -11.84 -4.05
N TYR A 194 -7.92 -10.80 -4.88
CA TYR A 194 -6.95 -10.51 -5.94
C TYR A 194 -5.69 -9.92 -5.34
N ASP A 195 -4.55 -10.48 -5.72
CA ASP A 195 -3.24 -9.98 -5.33
C ASP A 195 -2.69 -9.01 -6.39
N TYR A 196 -2.88 -7.72 -6.13
CA TYR A 196 -2.22 -6.65 -6.89
C TYR A 196 -0.96 -6.13 -6.20
N GLY A 197 -0.51 -6.80 -5.15
CA GLY A 197 0.52 -6.42 -4.20
C GLY A 197 -0.03 -6.40 -2.78
N ILE A 198 -0.72 -7.49 -2.40
CA ILE A 198 -1.49 -7.56 -1.16
C ILE A 198 -0.60 -7.57 0.08
N LYS A 199 -0.90 -6.72 1.05
CA LYS A 199 -0.31 -6.75 2.38
C LYS A 199 -0.87 -7.90 3.20
N HIS A 200 0.03 -8.59 3.92
CA HIS A 200 -0.35 -9.72 4.77
C HIS A 200 -1.38 -9.32 5.84
N ASN A 201 -1.32 -8.09 6.36
CA ASN A 201 -2.28 -7.67 7.39
C ASN A 201 -3.72 -7.56 6.87
N ILE A 202 -3.93 -7.28 5.59
CA ILE A 202 -5.25 -7.37 4.95
C ILE A 202 -5.80 -8.80 5.05
N LEU A 203 -4.98 -9.78 4.70
CA LEU A 203 -5.36 -11.20 4.76
C LEU A 203 -5.64 -11.65 6.20
N ARG A 204 -4.79 -11.21 7.16
CA ARG A 204 -4.98 -11.47 8.59
C ARG A 204 -6.30 -10.89 9.11
N ARG A 205 -6.67 -9.66 8.68
CA ARG A 205 -7.95 -9.04 9.05
C ARG A 205 -9.14 -9.80 8.51
N LEU A 206 -9.11 -10.24 7.25
CA LEU A 206 -10.17 -11.07 6.67
C LEU A 206 -10.36 -12.38 7.44
N VAL A 207 -9.26 -13.07 7.79
CA VAL A 207 -9.32 -14.28 8.62
C VAL A 207 -9.84 -13.95 10.02
N GLY A 208 -9.43 -12.80 10.60
CA GLY A 208 -9.93 -12.30 11.89
C GLY A 208 -11.46 -12.09 11.91
N GLU A 209 -12.06 -11.76 10.77
CA GLU A 209 -13.52 -11.66 10.59
C GLU A 209 -14.18 -13.00 10.17
N CYS A 210 -13.55 -14.12 10.48
CA CYS A 210 -14.04 -15.49 10.17
C CYS A 210 -14.18 -15.78 8.67
N CYS A 211 -13.32 -15.22 7.83
CA CYS A 211 -13.27 -15.57 6.41
C CYS A 211 -12.23 -16.66 6.14
N SER A 212 -12.54 -17.64 5.30
CA SER A 212 -11.53 -18.40 4.57
C SER A 212 -11.09 -17.59 3.36
N VAL A 213 -9.79 -17.48 3.13
CA VAL A 213 -9.26 -16.60 2.09
C VAL A 213 -8.49 -17.38 1.03
N THR A 214 -8.95 -17.29 -0.22
CA THR A 214 -8.22 -17.77 -1.40
C THR A 214 -7.62 -16.58 -2.11
N VAL A 215 -6.30 -16.54 -2.22
CA VAL A 215 -5.58 -15.48 -2.93
C VAL A 215 -5.32 -15.92 -4.37
N VAL A 216 -5.66 -15.06 -5.33
CA VAL A 216 -5.50 -15.32 -6.76
C VAL A 216 -4.60 -14.27 -7.41
N PRO A 217 -3.87 -14.64 -8.49
CA PRO A 217 -3.10 -13.70 -9.28
C PRO A 217 -3.92 -12.51 -9.80
N ALA A 218 -3.27 -11.36 -9.99
CA ALA A 218 -3.88 -10.14 -10.53
C ALA A 218 -4.63 -10.36 -11.85
N THR A 219 -4.14 -11.27 -12.69
CA THR A 219 -4.64 -11.54 -14.03
C THR A 219 -5.73 -12.64 -14.09
N THR A 220 -6.16 -13.17 -12.93
CA THR A 220 -7.20 -14.20 -12.88
C THR A 220 -8.52 -13.65 -13.46
N SER A 221 -9.17 -14.43 -14.33
CA SER A 221 -10.41 -14.00 -14.97
C SER A 221 -11.59 -13.94 -13.96
N ALA A 222 -12.58 -13.11 -14.26
CA ALA A 222 -13.79 -13.03 -13.43
C ALA A 222 -14.53 -14.38 -13.41
N GLU A 223 -14.49 -15.11 -14.51
CA GLU A 223 -15.11 -16.44 -14.65
C GLU A 223 -14.45 -17.46 -13.73
N ASP A 224 -13.11 -17.48 -13.67
CA ASP A 224 -12.38 -18.40 -12.79
C ASP A 224 -12.62 -18.07 -11.31
N VAL A 225 -12.65 -16.77 -10.96
CA VAL A 225 -12.98 -16.34 -9.59
C VAL A 225 -14.41 -16.72 -9.21
N LEU A 226 -15.39 -16.48 -10.07
CA LEU A 226 -16.78 -16.84 -9.82
C LEU A 226 -16.98 -18.37 -9.75
N ALA A 227 -16.16 -19.16 -10.49
CA ALA A 227 -16.18 -20.62 -10.42
C ALA A 227 -15.75 -21.16 -9.04
N LEU A 228 -14.94 -20.39 -8.28
CA LEU A 228 -14.61 -20.70 -6.88
C LEU A 228 -15.78 -20.48 -5.91
N LYS A 229 -16.92 -19.95 -6.39
CA LYS A 229 -18.13 -19.65 -5.62
C LYS A 229 -17.87 -18.83 -4.35
N PRO A 230 -17.19 -17.66 -4.46
CA PRO A 230 -16.93 -16.83 -3.30
C PRO A 230 -18.21 -16.21 -2.75
N ASP A 231 -18.23 -15.98 -1.44
CA ASP A 231 -19.23 -15.14 -0.78
C ASP A 231 -18.94 -13.63 -1.00
N GLY A 232 -17.66 -13.29 -1.14
CA GLY A 232 -17.18 -11.94 -1.47
C GLY A 232 -15.87 -11.95 -2.23
N VAL A 233 -15.61 -10.88 -2.98
CA VAL A 233 -14.35 -10.65 -3.68
C VAL A 233 -13.66 -9.45 -3.05
N PHE A 234 -12.38 -9.59 -2.77
CA PHE A 234 -11.53 -8.55 -2.24
C PHE A 234 -10.53 -8.10 -3.29
N LEU A 235 -10.39 -6.78 -3.47
CA LEU A 235 -9.43 -6.17 -4.39
C LEU A 235 -8.35 -5.46 -3.58
N SER A 236 -7.13 -5.95 -3.65
CA SER A 236 -6.06 -5.51 -2.75
C SER A 236 -5.48 -4.14 -3.11
N ASN A 237 -4.65 -3.63 -2.21
CA ASN A 237 -3.67 -2.59 -2.48
C ASN A 237 -2.64 -3.07 -3.51
N GLY A 238 -1.83 -2.13 -4.00
CA GLY A 238 -0.74 -2.44 -4.94
C GLY A 238 -0.03 -1.18 -5.44
N PRO A 239 1.10 -1.35 -6.14
CA PRO A 239 1.91 -0.26 -6.65
C PRO A 239 1.43 0.27 -8.01
N GLY A 240 1.89 1.47 -8.35
CA GLY A 240 1.87 1.99 -9.70
C GLY A 240 0.60 2.72 -10.11
N ASP A 241 0.45 2.85 -11.41
CA ASP A 241 -0.66 3.51 -12.08
C ASP A 241 -1.82 2.52 -12.26
N PRO A 242 -3.07 2.83 -11.87
CA PRO A 242 -4.21 1.96 -12.07
C PRO A 242 -4.68 1.88 -13.54
N GLU A 243 -4.38 2.88 -14.39
CA GLU A 243 -4.90 2.94 -15.76
C GLU A 243 -4.46 1.77 -16.64
N PRO A 244 -3.18 1.33 -16.65
CA PRO A 244 -2.76 0.20 -17.48
C PRO A 244 -3.29 -1.17 -17.00
N VAL A 245 -3.85 -1.27 -15.80
CA VAL A 245 -4.36 -2.53 -15.21
C VAL A 245 -5.76 -2.86 -15.77
N THR A 246 -5.90 -2.85 -17.09
CA THR A 246 -7.19 -2.97 -17.79
C THR A 246 -7.88 -4.32 -17.60
N TYR A 247 -7.12 -5.40 -17.43
CA TYR A 247 -7.63 -6.74 -17.16
C TYR A 247 -8.39 -6.82 -15.82
N ALA A 248 -7.93 -6.08 -14.80
CA ALA A 248 -8.62 -6.01 -13.51
C ALA A 248 -9.90 -5.19 -13.60
N GLN A 249 -9.87 -4.05 -14.31
CA GLN A 249 -11.06 -3.23 -14.57
C GLN A 249 -12.15 -4.04 -15.27
N GLU A 250 -11.78 -4.84 -16.26
CA GLU A 250 -12.72 -5.72 -16.98
C GLU A 250 -13.28 -6.82 -16.08
N SER A 251 -12.42 -7.49 -15.29
CA SER A 251 -12.86 -8.50 -14.33
C SER A 251 -13.82 -7.92 -13.29
N ILE A 252 -13.55 -6.71 -12.76
CA ILE A 252 -14.43 -6.02 -11.82
C ILE A 252 -15.81 -5.77 -12.45
N ARG A 253 -15.87 -5.20 -13.69
CA ARG A 253 -17.15 -4.97 -14.39
C ARG A 253 -17.97 -6.25 -14.55
N ARG A 254 -17.32 -7.38 -14.84
CA ARG A 254 -17.98 -8.68 -14.99
C ARG A 254 -18.49 -9.27 -13.68
N MET A 255 -17.87 -8.92 -12.55
CA MET A 255 -18.26 -9.40 -11.21
C MET A 255 -19.29 -8.51 -10.53
N MET A 256 -19.38 -7.22 -10.88
CA MET A 256 -20.35 -6.28 -10.30
C MET A 256 -21.77 -6.82 -10.36
N GLY A 257 -22.49 -6.77 -9.25
CA GLY A 257 -23.86 -7.27 -9.11
C GLY A 257 -23.99 -8.81 -9.04
N LYS A 258 -22.90 -9.56 -9.12
CA LYS A 258 -22.90 -11.02 -8.99
C LYS A 258 -22.40 -11.49 -7.63
N VAL A 259 -21.51 -10.70 -7.00
CA VAL A 259 -20.88 -10.99 -5.72
C VAL A 259 -20.56 -9.67 -5.00
N PRO A 260 -20.58 -9.62 -3.67
CA PRO A 260 -20.09 -8.51 -2.88
C PRO A 260 -18.61 -8.21 -3.17
N ILE A 261 -18.25 -6.91 -3.33
CA ILE A 261 -16.88 -6.48 -3.65
C ILE A 261 -16.42 -5.41 -2.66
N PHE A 262 -15.23 -5.58 -2.08
CA PHE A 262 -14.54 -4.58 -1.29
C PHE A 262 -13.14 -4.32 -1.87
N GLY A 263 -12.77 -3.06 -2.06
CA GLY A 263 -11.47 -2.64 -2.61
C GLY A 263 -10.71 -1.69 -1.69
N ILE A 264 -9.38 -1.88 -1.59
CA ILE A 264 -8.47 -1.02 -0.81
C ILE A 264 -7.40 -0.44 -1.75
N CYS A 265 -7.13 0.85 -1.65
CA CYS A 265 -6.07 1.60 -2.31
C CYS A 265 -6.10 1.40 -3.83
N LEU A 266 -5.21 0.60 -4.43
CA LEU A 266 -5.28 0.28 -5.86
C LEU A 266 -6.63 -0.36 -6.23
N GLY A 267 -7.17 -1.24 -5.38
CA GLY A 267 -8.50 -1.82 -5.57
C GLY A 267 -9.63 -0.77 -5.63
N HIS A 268 -9.53 0.31 -4.85
CA HIS A 268 -10.45 1.45 -4.91
C HIS A 268 -10.33 2.19 -6.24
N GLN A 269 -9.10 2.46 -6.69
CA GLN A 269 -8.84 3.15 -7.96
C GLN A 269 -9.36 2.33 -9.15
N LEU A 270 -9.12 1.01 -9.14
CA LEU A 270 -9.62 0.08 -10.16
C LEU A 270 -11.17 0.02 -10.19
N ILE A 271 -11.82 0.08 -9.04
CA ILE A 271 -13.29 0.20 -8.94
C ILE A 271 -13.74 1.53 -9.57
N GLY A 272 -13.09 2.65 -9.24
CA GLY A 272 -13.38 3.94 -9.82
C GLY A 272 -13.34 3.91 -11.36
N LEU A 273 -12.28 3.32 -11.93
CA LEU A 273 -12.12 3.13 -13.37
C LEU A 273 -13.16 2.15 -13.96
N ALA A 274 -13.48 1.07 -13.24
CA ALA A 274 -14.49 0.10 -13.67
C ALA A 274 -15.89 0.71 -13.74
N LEU A 275 -16.20 1.69 -12.89
CA LEU A 275 -17.43 2.49 -12.89
C LEU A 275 -17.44 3.60 -13.95
N GLY A 276 -16.37 3.71 -14.75
CA GLY A 276 -16.25 4.70 -15.81
C GLY A 276 -15.71 6.06 -15.37
N GLY A 277 -15.19 6.15 -14.13
CA GLY A 277 -14.47 7.29 -13.62
C GLY A 277 -13.06 7.42 -14.21
N LYS A 278 -12.32 8.41 -13.71
CA LYS A 278 -10.92 8.70 -14.07
C LYS A 278 -10.07 8.74 -12.82
N THR A 279 -8.77 8.51 -13.00
CA THR A 279 -7.77 8.72 -11.97
C THR A 279 -6.82 9.85 -12.36
N TYR A 280 -6.15 10.42 -11.36
CA TYR A 280 -5.12 11.43 -11.59
C TYR A 280 -3.97 11.23 -10.60
N LYS A 281 -2.77 11.67 -10.99
CA LYS A 281 -1.59 11.61 -10.15
C LYS A 281 -1.57 12.80 -9.19
N LEU A 282 -1.42 12.51 -7.91
CA LEU A 282 -1.18 13.52 -6.88
C LEU A 282 0.23 14.09 -7.01
N LYS A 283 0.41 15.35 -6.63
CA LYS A 283 1.70 16.04 -6.76
C LYS A 283 2.85 15.33 -6.03
N PHE A 284 2.59 14.83 -4.82
CA PHE A 284 3.59 14.14 -3.99
C PHE A 284 3.02 12.89 -3.28
N GLY A 285 1.79 12.50 -3.62
CA GLY A 285 1.12 11.36 -3.03
C GLY A 285 0.69 11.57 -1.58
N HIS A 286 -0.01 10.58 -1.04
CA HIS A 286 -0.32 10.47 0.38
C HIS A 286 0.43 9.29 0.96
N HIS A 287 1.35 9.55 1.90
CA HIS A 287 2.18 8.53 2.53
C HIS A 287 2.38 8.85 4.01
N GLY A 288 1.83 8.01 4.88
CA GLY A 288 1.95 8.17 6.33
C GLY A 288 0.76 7.62 7.08
N GLY A 289 0.85 7.59 8.41
CA GLY A 289 -0.19 7.07 9.32
C GLY A 289 -0.93 8.17 10.08
N ASN A 290 -1.07 9.37 9.53
CA ASN A 290 -1.57 10.55 10.24
C ASN A 290 -2.53 11.42 9.40
N HIS A 291 -3.19 10.84 8.40
CA HIS A 291 -4.15 11.55 7.56
C HIS A 291 -5.54 11.56 8.19
N PRO A 292 -6.14 12.75 8.39
CA PRO A 292 -7.51 12.86 8.90
C PRO A 292 -8.52 12.68 7.76
N VAL A 293 -9.30 11.62 7.82
CA VAL A 293 -10.34 11.30 6.83
C VAL A 293 -11.71 11.42 7.47
N LYS A 294 -12.60 12.15 6.83
CA LYS A 294 -13.97 12.34 7.28
C LYS A 294 -14.91 11.33 6.64
N GLN A 295 -15.60 10.55 7.46
CA GLN A 295 -16.72 9.73 7.04
C GLN A 295 -17.95 10.62 6.82
N MET A 296 -18.47 10.68 5.59
CA MET A 296 -19.51 11.63 5.20
C MET A 296 -20.86 11.33 5.85
N ALA A 297 -21.19 10.06 6.08
CA ALA A 297 -22.47 9.65 6.65
C ALA A 297 -22.65 10.06 8.13
N THR A 298 -21.57 10.00 8.92
CA THR A 298 -21.61 10.26 10.37
C THR A 298 -20.96 11.58 10.75
N GLY A 299 -20.11 12.14 9.88
CA GLY A 299 -19.25 13.28 10.17
C GLY A 299 -18.06 12.96 11.08
N LYS A 300 -17.84 11.69 11.46
CA LYS A 300 -16.70 11.25 12.24
C LYS A 300 -15.41 11.46 11.45
N VAL A 301 -14.35 11.89 12.14
CA VAL A 301 -13.00 11.96 11.60
C VAL A 301 -12.21 10.77 12.12
N GLU A 302 -11.56 10.07 11.23
CA GLU A 302 -10.69 8.93 11.48
C GLU A 302 -9.27 9.30 11.10
N ILE A 303 -8.28 8.84 11.87
CA ILE A 303 -6.88 8.96 11.50
C ILE A 303 -6.49 7.69 10.75
N THR A 304 -5.94 7.85 9.57
CA THR A 304 -5.76 6.75 8.61
C THR A 304 -4.34 6.66 8.09
N ALA A 305 -3.98 5.46 7.61
CA ALA A 305 -2.71 5.19 6.94
C ALA A 305 -2.88 5.25 5.41
N HIS A 306 -1.90 5.86 4.74
CA HIS A 306 -1.91 6.06 3.28
C HIS A 306 -0.58 5.67 2.65
N ASN A 307 -0.67 5.12 1.44
CA ASN A 307 0.48 4.88 0.57
C ASN A 307 0.00 4.84 -0.89
N HIS A 308 -0.26 6.00 -1.49
CA HIS A 308 -0.70 6.08 -2.88
C HIS A 308 -0.28 7.38 -3.56
N ASN A 309 0.04 7.30 -4.85
CA ASN A 309 0.38 8.45 -5.71
C ASN A 309 -0.78 8.86 -6.63
N PHE A 310 -1.81 8.03 -6.76
CA PHE A 310 -2.97 8.28 -7.61
C PHE A 310 -4.24 8.35 -6.75
N ALA A 311 -5.23 9.06 -7.25
CA ALA A 311 -6.55 9.17 -6.64
C ALA A 311 -7.65 9.14 -7.72
N VAL A 312 -8.86 8.76 -7.32
CA VAL A 312 -10.03 8.80 -8.19
C VAL A 312 -10.56 10.24 -8.24
N ASP A 313 -10.83 10.73 -9.45
CA ASP A 313 -11.49 12.02 -9.67
C ASP A 313 -12.99 11.89 -9.35
N PRO A 314 -13.50 12.50 -8.25
CA PRO A 314 -14.88 12.40 -7.85
C PRO A 314 -15.86 12.98 -8.88
N ASP A 315 -15.45 14.00 -9.64
CA ASP A 315 -16.29 14.66 -10.64
C ASP A 315 -16.47 13.79 -11.90
N SER A 316 -15.60 12.83 -12.10
CA SER A 316 -15.69 11.86 -13.20
C SER A 316 -16.70 10.72 -12.94
N LEU A 317 -17.12 10.54 -11.68
CA LEU A 317 -18.04 9.48 -11.28
C LEU A 317 -19.51 9.90 -11.48
N LYS A 318 -20.36 8.95 -11.85
CA LYS A 318 -21.81 9.17 -11.94
C LYS A 318 -22.43 9.24 -10.54
N GLN A 319 -22.62 10.42 -10.01
CA GLN A 319 -23.17 10.65 -8.67
C GLN A 319 -24.59 10.09 -8.47
N SER A 320 -25.32 9.75 -9.54
CA SER A 320 -26.59 9.02 -9.45
C SER A 320 -26.43 7.54 -9.07
N GLU A 321 -25.25 6.97 -9.28
CA GLU A 321 -24.95 5.56 -9.05
C GLU A 321 -24.04 5.33 -7.84
N VAL A 322 -23.27 6.36 -7.43
CA VAL A 322 -22.21 6.25 -6.43
C VAL A 322 -22.38 7.30 -5.33
N ASP A 323 -22.21 6.89 -4.08
CA ASP A 323 -22.04 7.76 -2.92
C ASP A 323 -20.56 7.92 -2.60
N LEU A 324 -20.09 9.16 -2.43
CA LEU A 324 -18.77 9.48 -1.91
C LEU A 324 -18.82 9.36 -0.39
N THR A 325 -18.09 8.39 0.18
CA THR A 325 -18.25 8.00 1.58
C THR A 325 -17.21 8.60 2.52
N HIS A 326 -16.00 8.85 2.00
CA HIS A 326 -14.87 9.36 2.79
C HIS A 326 -14.08 10.41 2.01
N ILE A 327 -13.61 11.45 2.71
CA ILE A 327 -12.85 12.56 2.12
C ILE A 327 -11.67 12.90 3.04
N ASP A 328 -10.46 13.06 2.49
CA ASP A 328 -9.30 13.58 3.20
C ASP A 328 -9.50 15.06 3.56
N LEU A 329 -9.24 15.44 4.81
CA LEU A 329 -9.45 16.82 5.29
C LEU A 329 -8.28 17.75 4.98
N ASN A 330 -7.15 17.24 4.49
CA ASN A 330 -5.99 18.05 4.13
C ASN A 330 -6.19 18.71 2.75
N ASP A 331 -6.75 17.98 1.78
CA ASP A 331 -6.80 18.42 0.39
C ASP A 331 -8.11 18.08 -0.34
N ASN A 332 -9.08 17.47 0.36
CA ASN A 332 -10.37 17.02 -0.16
C ASN A 332 -10.30 15.90 -1.20
N THR A 333 -9.21 15.12 -1.23
CA THR A 333 -9.12 13.92 -2.05
C THR A 333 -10.21 12.91 -1.68
N LEU A 334 -10.77 12.23 -2.68
CA LEU A 334 -11.76 11.16 -2.47
C LEU A 334 -11.08 9.95 -1.83
N GLU A 335 -11.57 9.58 -0.64
CA GLU A 335 -11.01 8.51 0.17
C GLU A 335 -11.93 7.29 0.30
N GLY A 336 -13.11 7.33 -0.27
CA GLY A 336 -14.00 6.17 -0.27
C GLY A 336 -15.26 6.38 -1.06
N LEU A 337 -15.76 5.30 -1.63
CA LEU A 337 -17.01 5.26 -2.39
C LEU A 337 -17.82 4.01 -2.09
N ARG A 338 -19.13 4.10 -2.34
CA ARG A 338 -20.06 2.98 -2.29
C ARG A 338 -21.03 3.07 -3.47
N HIS A 339 -21.31 1.97 -4.12
CA HIS A 339 -22.35 1.92 -5.15
C HIS A 339 -23.74 1.84 -4.47
N ARG A 340 -24.72 2.64 -4.97
CA ARG A 340 -26.04 2.79 -4.32
C ARG A 340 -26.91 1.54 -4.37
N SER A 341 -26.77 0.72 -5.41
CA SER A 341 -27.63 -0.46 -5.64
C SER A 341 -26.87 -1.79 -5.69
N LEU A 342 -25.57 -1.77 -5.97
CA LEU A 342 -24.75 -2.98 -6.03
C LEU A 342 -24.00 -3.18 -4.71
N PRO A 343 -23.74 -4.43 -4.29
CA PRO A 343 -22.96 -4.72 -3.08
C PRO A 343 -21.47 -4.47 -3.32
N LEU A 344 -21.10 -3.19 -3.36
CA LEU A 344 -19.75 -2.74 -3.67
C LEU A 344 -19.41 -1.48 -2.89
N PHE A 345 -18.27 -1.50 -2.21
CA PHE A 345 -17.66 -0.31 -1.62
C PHE A 345 -16.13 -0.39 -1.63
N SER A 346 -15.47 0.73 -1.45
CA SER A 346 -14.01 0.78 -1.39
C SER A 346 -13.50 2.01 -0.65
N VAL A 347 -12.24 1.93 -0.18
CA VAL A 347 -11.51 3.03 0.43
C VAL A 347 -10.12 3.16 -0.17
N GLN A 348 -9.64 4.41 -0.27
CA GLN A 348 -8.33 4.73 -0.81
C GLN A 348 -7.21 4.48 0.21
N TYR A 349 -7.48 4.74 1.48
CA TYR A 349 -6.55 4.52 2.60
C TYR A 349 -6.49 3.05 3.01
N HIS A 350 -5.60 2.75 3.97
CA HIS A 350 -5.30 1.40 4.45
C HIS A 350 -5.97 1.10 5.80
N PRO A 351 -7.21 0.54 5.82
CA PRO A 351 -7.91 0.24 7.08
C PRO A 351 -7.28 -0.90 7.86
N GLU A 352 -6.42 -1.72 7.23
CA GLU A 352 -5.66 -2.77 7.90
C GLU A 352 -4.52 -2.22 8.76
N ALA A 353 -4.13 -0.95 8.56
CA ALA A 353 -2.94 -0.35 9.17
C ALA A 353 -1.63 -1.09 8.81
N ALA A 354 -0.75 -1.37 9.77
CA ALA A 354 0.55 -2.06 9.58
C ALA A 354 1.48 -1.35 8.56
N PRO A 355 2.03 -0.17 8.91
CA PRO A 355 1.80 0.54 10.17
C PRO A 355 0.60 1.49 10.11
N GLY A 356 0.12 1.90 11.25
CA GLY A 356 -0.84 2.99 11.33
C GLY A 356 -1.89 2.84 12.43
N PRO A 357 -2.82 3.81 12.52
CA PRO A 357 -3.94 3.81 13.44
C PRO A 357 -5.00 2.76 13.03
N HIS A 358 -5.84 2.38 14.00
CA HIS A 358 -6.81 1.29 13.86
C HIS A 358 -8.26 1.78 13.74
N ASP A 359 -8.49 3.07 13.55
CA ASP A 359 -9.81 3.71 13.57
C ASP A 359 -10.79 3.09 12.57
N SER A 360 -10.30 2.56 11.47
CA SER A 360 -11.09 2.09 10.32
C SER A 360 -11.14 0.56 10.18
N HIS A 361 -10.70 -0.22 11.15
CA HIS A 361 -10.79 -1.69 11.13
C HIS A 361 -12.22 -2.20 10.94
N TYR A 362 -13.24 -1.44 11.34
CA TYR A 362 -14.66 -1.78 11.19
C TYR A 362 -15.08 -2.07 9.75
N LEU A 363 -14.35 -1.57 8.76
CA LEU A 363 -14.66 -1.80 7.33
C LEU A 363 -14.57 -3.27 6.94
N PHE A 364 -13.70 -4.06 7.57
CA PHE A 364 -13.67 -5.51 7.36
C PHE A 364 -14.95 -6.18 7.86
N LYS A 365 -15.49 -5.73 9.00
CA LYS A 365 -16.77 -6.17 9.52
C LYS A 365 -17.95 -5.71 8.66
N ASP A 366 -17.90 -4.51 8.10
CA ASP A 366 -18.89 -4.03 7.13
C ASP A 366 -18.89 -4.89 5.87
N PHE A 367 -17.73 -5.41 5.44
CA PHE A 367 -17.65 -6.33 4.32
C PHE A 367 -18.29 -7.67 4.62
N THR A 368 -18.05 -8.26 5.80
CA THR A 368 -18.72 -9.52 6.19
C THR A 368 -20.23 -9.33 6.32
N LYS A 369 -20.69 -8.22 6.89
CA LYS A 369 -22.09 -7.87 6.94
C LYS A 369 -22.71 -7.72 5.54
N MET A 370 -22.02 -7.09 4.60
CA MET A 370 -22.50 -6.99 3.22
C MET A 370 -22.66 -8.36 2.56
N MET A 371 -21.77 -9.32 2.87
CA MET A 371 -21.90 -10.71 2.40
C MET A 371 -23.11 -11.43 3.03
N ASP A 372 -23.38 -11.23 4.34
CA ASP A 372 -24.56 -11.76 5.02
C ASP A 372 -25.85 -11.20 4.39
N ASP A 373 -25.94 -9.89 4.21
CA ASP A 373 -27.11 -9.22 3.62
C ASP A 373 -27.36 -9.70 2.18
N TRP A 374 -26.28 -9.92 1.40
CA TRP A 374 -26.37 -10.44 0.04
C TRP A 374 -26.89 -11.87 -0.03
N LYS A 375 -26.48 -12.75 0.89
CA LYS A 375 -26.99 -14.12 0.99
C LYS A 375 -28.47 -14.13 1.38
N GLY A 376 -28.85 -13.30 2.36
CA GLY A 376 -30.25 -13.21 2.83
C GLY A 376 -31.22 -12.73 1.74
N ASN A 377 -30.76 -11.88 0.82
CA ASN A 377 -31.59 -11.37 -0.29
C ASN A 377 -31.73 -12.39 -1.46
N LYS A 378 -30.94 -13.48 -1.46
CA LYS A 378 -31.00 -14.55 -2.49
C LYS A 378 -31.79 -15.78 -2.04
N SER A 379 -32.07 -15.90 -0.74
CA SER A 379 -32.91 -16.97 -0.14
C SER A 379 -34.39 -16.55 -0.07
#